data_093f2af45004732f525627fd495657e7
#
_entry.id   093f2af45004732f525627fd495657e7
#
_cell.length_a   1.000
_cell.length_b   1.000
_cell.length_c   1.000
_cell.angle_alpha   90.00
_cell.angle_beta   90.00
_cell.angle_gamma   90.00
#
_symmetry.space_group_name_H-M   'P 1'
#
loop_
_entity.id
_entity.type
_entity.pdbx_description
1 polymer ?
#
loop_
_entity_poly.entity_id
_entity_poly.type
_entity_poly.pdbx_seq_one_letter_code
_entity_poly.pdbx_strand_id
1 'polypeptide(L)'
;MKKEGINIFVTFGLYSLIALGFLVAFIQIINIQFIATPPDSTHFGSKTIYQDIEGIRGGILATDGRYLAVSTPMYNLHMDCVLPNDTLFDNNIDELSELLSKKFKNKSKESYKSEIISARENNGRYYKIGNRLVSHHEMLEIKEYPIFNKGRNKGGLVIEQEDRRLYPYESLGRRTLGYVLN
;
A
#
# COMPACT_ATOMS: atom_id res chain seq x y z
N MET A 1 -67.70 16.62 -28.92
CA MET A 1 -66.42 15.94 -28.70
C MET A 1 -65.63 15.97 -30.02
N LYS A 2 -64.63 16.84 -30.13
CA LYS A 2 -63.77 17.00 -31.32
C LYS A 2 -62.72 15.89 -31.23
N LYS A 3 -62.78 14.87 -32.11
CA LYS A 3 -61.71 13.90 -32.27
C LYS A 3 -60.52 14.63 -32.85
N GLU A 4 -59.51 14.88 -32.05
CA GLU A 4 -58.24 15.32 -32.56
C GLU A 4 -57.63 14.15 -33.35
N GLY A 5 -57.65 14.30 -34.70
CA GLY A 5 -56.96 13.37 -35.58
C GLY A 5 -55.47 13.46 -35.31
N ILE A 6 -54.89 12.43 -34.71
CA ILE A 6 -53.46 12.29 -34.60
C ILE A 6 -52.89 12.45 -36.00
N ASN A 7 -52.04 13.44 -36.18
CA ASN A 7 -51.48 13.80 -37.48
C ASN A 7 -50.56 12.63 -37.90
N ILE A 8 -51.01 11.78 -38.82
CA ILE A 8 -50.32 10.58 -39.31
C ILE A 8 -48.84 10.88 -39.65
N PHE A 9 -48.58 12.05 -40.23
CA PHE A 9 -47.23 12.50 -40.56
C PHE A 9 -46.36 12.69 -39.30
N VAL A 10 -46.90 13.19 -38.20
CA VAL A 10 -46.17 13.34 -36.93
C VAL A 10 -45.83 11.98 -36.34
N THR A 11 -46.78 11.03 -36.43
CA THR A 11 -46.57 9.65 -35.92
C THR A 11 -45.49 8.94 -36.73
N PHE A 12 -45.54 9.02 -38.07
CA PHE A 12 -44.48 8.46 -38.92
C PHE A 12 -43.13 9.14 -38.69
N GLY A 13 -43.10 10.45 -38.49
CA GLY A 13 -41.86 11.18 -38.13
C GLY A 13 -41.25 10.71 -36.82
N LEU A 14 -42.10 10.48 -35.80
CA LEU A 14 -41.65 9.99 -34.52
C LEU A 14 -41.05 8.57 -34.62
N TYR A 15 -41.73 7.67 -35.32
CA TYR A 15 -41.20 6.30 -35.55
C TYR A 15 -39.91 6.31 -36.36
N SER A 16 -39.79 7.17 -37.35
CA SER A 16 -38.56 7.33 -38.13
C SER A 16 -37.40 7.82 -37.27
N LEU A 17 -37.63 8.75 -36.36
CA LEU A 17 -36.61 9.26 -35.43
C LEU A 17 -36.14 8.17 -34.46
N ILE A 18 -37.06 7.37 -33.92
CA ILE A 18 -36.75 6.25 -33.03
C ILE A 18 -35.94 5.18 -33.79
N ALA A 19 -36.36 4.82 -34.99
CA ALA A 19 -35.65 3.85 -35.84
C ALA A 19 -34.23 4.32 -36.19
N LEU A 20 -34.05 5.62 -36.46
CA LEU A 20 -32.73 6.20 -36.68
C LEU A 20 -31.83 6.10 -35.42
N GLY A 21 -32.39 6.37 -34.25
CA GLY A 21 -31.68 6.21 -32.98
C GLY A 21 -31.19 4.76 -32.73
N PHE A 22 -32.06 3.78 -33.02
CA PHE A 22 -31.67 2.36 -32.94
C PHE A 22 -30.60 1.98 -33.97
N LEU A 23 -30.69 2.53 -35.18
CA LEU A 23 -29.68 2.29 -36.22
C LEU A 23 -28.29 2.81 -35.78
N VAL A 24 -28.25 4.02 -35.23
CA VAL A 24 -26.99 4.61 -34.72
C VAL A 24 -26.42 3.77 -33.57
N ALA A 25 -27.27 3.36 -32.63
CA ALA A 25 -26.84 2.51 -31.53
C ALA A 25 -26.30 1.16 -32.03
N PHE A 26 -26.95 0.55 -33.00
CA PHE A 26 -26.53 -0.72 -33.61
C PHE A 26 -25.16 -0.60 -34.30
N ILE A 27 -24.95 0.48 -35.07
CA ILE A 27 -23.64 0.76 -35.68
C ILE A 27 -22.56 0.96 -34.63
N GLN A 28 -22.86 1.63 -33.52
CA GLN A 28 -21.94 1.82 -32.41
C GLN A 28 -21.55 0.48 -31.76
N ILE A 29 -22.49 -0.43 -31.55
CA ILE A 29 -22.24 -1.76 -31.01
C ILE A 29 -21.31 -2.56 -31.92
N ILE A 30 -21.56 -2.55 -33.24
CA ILE A 30 -20.68 -3.21 -34.21
C ILE A 30 -19.26 -2.62 -34.16
N ASN A 31 -19.16 -1.29 -34.13
CA ASN A 31 -17.86 -0.61 -34.00
C ASN A 31 -17.10 -1.04 -32.77
N ILE A 32 -17.77 -1.10 -31.62
CA ILE A 32 -17.12 -1.52 -30.35
C ILE A 32 -16.72 -2.99 -30.36
N GLN A 33 -17.55 -3.86 -30.97
CA GLN A 33 -17.28 -5.32 -30.97
C GLN A 33 -16.23 -5.77 -31.99
N PHE A 34 -16.17 -5.12 -33.15
CA PHE A 34 -15.38 -5.61 -34.28
C PHE A 34 -14.25 -4.68 -34.72
N ILE A 35 -14.35 -3.39 -34.45
CA ILE A 35 -13.41 -2.37 -34.97
C ILE A 35 -12.62 -1.72 -33.83
N ALA A 36 -13.25 -1.48 -32.67
CA ALA A 36 -12.54 -0.92 -31.53
C ALA A 36 -11.54 -1.94 -31.00
N THR A 37 -10.27 -1.59 -31.02
CA THR A 37 -9.26 -2.32 -30.25
C THR A 37 -9.71 -2.34 -28.78
N PRO A 38 -9.71 -3.51 -28.13
CA PRO A 38 -10.05 -3.57 -26.71
C PRO A 38 -9.17 -2.56 -25.97
N PRO A 39 -9.75 -1.76 -25.06
CA PRO A 39 -8.95 -0.86 -24.25
C PRO A 39 -7.81 -1.66 -23.64
N ASP A 40 -6.60 -1.15 -23.83
CA ASP A 40 -5.38 -1.78 -23.33
C ASP A 40 -5.66 -2.29 -21.92
N SER A 41 -5.56 -3.58 -21.72
CA SER A 41 -5.85 -4.26 -20.43
C SER A 41 -5.00 -3.71 -19.25
N THR A 42 -4.10 -2.78 -19.56
CA THR A 42 -3.31 -2.03 -18.59
C THR A 42 -4.15 -1.10 -17.71
N HIS A 43 -5.37 -0.70 -18.14
CA HIS A 43 -6.20 0.24 -17.36
C HIS A 43 -7.31 -0.42 -16.54
N PHE A 44 -7.77 -1.64 -16.90
CA PHE A 44 -8.86 -2.32 -16.19
C PHE A 44 -8.59 -3.81 -15.90
N GLY A 45 -7.48 -4.36 -16.36
CA GLY A 45 -7.08 -5.73 -16.04
C GLY A 45 -6.23 -5.80 -14.78
N SER A 46 -6.53 -6.69 -13.86
CA SER A 46 -5.57 -7.04 -12.82
C SER A 46 -4.30 -7.55 -13.50
N LYS A 47 -3.25 -6.72 -13.50
CA LYS A 47 -1.94 -7.12 -13.97
C LYS A 47 -1.44 -8.20 -13.02
N THR A 48 -1.40 -9.44 -13.46
CA THR A 48 -0.79 -10.52 -12.70
C THR A 48 0.72 -10.27 -12.69
N ILE A 49 1.23 -9.84 -11.56
CA ILE A 49 2.67 -9.69 -11.34
C ILE A 49 3.11 -10.99 -10.69
N TYR A 50 3.95 -11.74 -11.37
CA TYR A 50 4.65 -12.87 -10.76
C TYR A 50 5.80 -12.30 -9.94
N GLN A 51 5.74 -12.49 -8.63
CA GLN A 51 6.81 -12.14 -7.70
C GLN A 51 7.38 -13.44 -7.15
N ASP A 52 8.66 -13.67 -7.35
CA ASP A 52 9.35 -14.78 -6.69
C ASP A 52 9.41 -14.49 -5.20
N ILE A 53 8.76 -15.34 -4.42
CA ILE A 53 8.77 -15.25 -2.95
C ILE A 53 9.79 -16.28 -2.47
N GLU A 54 10.88 -15.78 -1.89
CA GLU A 54 11.86 -16.68 -1.26
C GLU A 54 11.24 -17.43 -0.08
N GLY A 55 11.48 -18.74 -0.03
CA GLY A 55 11.01 -19.58 1.07
C GLY A 55 11.66 -19.19 2.41
N ILE A 56 10.85 -19.05 3.45
CA ILE A 56 11.35 -18.79 4.81
C ILE A 56 12.07 -20.03 5.32
N ARG A 57 13.32 -19.86 5.77
CA ARG A 57 14.12 -20.97 6.31
C ARG A 57 13.54 -21.47 7.64
N GLY A 58 13.35 -22.77 7.77
CA GLY A 58 12.88 -23.42 9.00
C GLY A 58 13.83 -23.26 10.19
N GLY A 59 13.33 -23.48 11.39
CA GLY A 59 14.12 -23.47 12.61
C GLY A 59 15.04 -24.68 12.73
N ILE A 60 16.20 -24.51 13.35
CA ILE A 60 17.12 -25.60 13.74
C ILE A 60 17.07 -25.70 15.25
N LEU A 61 16.73 -26.87 15.75
CA LEU A 61 16.56 -27.15 17.16
C LEU A 61 17.71 -28.03 17.70
N ALA A 62 18.04 -27.85 18.95
CA ALA A 62 18.88 -28.77 19.72
C ALA A 62 18.03 -29.97 20.16
N THR A 63 18.69 -31.00 20.71
CA THR A 63 18.05 -32.20 21.27
C THR A 63 17.06 -31.90 22.40
N ASP A 64 17.26 -30.81 23.11
CA ASP A 64 16.39 -30.32 24.19
C ASP A 64 15.24 -29.41 23.71
N GLY A 65 15.07 -29.25 22.39
CA GLY A 65 14.02 -28.44 21.80
C GLY A 65 14.30 -26.93 21.72
N ARG A 66 15.45 -26.45 22.17
CA ARG A 66 15.82 -25.04 22.07
C ARG A 66 16.27 -24.69 20.64
N TYR A 67 15.91 -23.50 20.18
CA TYR A 67 16.32 -23.02 18.86
C TYR A 67 17.81 -22.67 18.83
N LEU A 68 18.56 -23.32 17.96
CA LEU A 68 19.93 -22.95 17.60
C LEU A 68 19.98 -21.90 16.52
N ALA A 69 19.01 -21.94 15.60
CA ALA A 69 18.80 -20.92 14.59
C ALA A 69 17.32 -20.85 14.24
N VAL A 70 16.76 -19.65 14.12
CA VAL A 70 15.35 -19.40 13.82
C VAL A 70 15.19 -18.18 12.91
N SER A 71 14.28 -18.24 11.97
CA SER A 71 13.88 -17.05 11.18
C SER A 71 12.79 -16.32 11.94
N THR A 72 13.01 -15.03 12.17
CA THR A 72 12.08 -14.19 12.92
C THR A 72 11.70 -13.01 12.03
N PRO A 73 10.39 -12.69 11.90
CA PRO A 73 9.95 -11.51 11.18
C PRO A 73 10.40 -10.25 11.91
N MET A 74 11.07 -9.39 11.19
CA MET A 74 11.43 -8.03 11.58
C MET A 74 10.77 -7.06 10.62
N TYR A 75 10.68 -5.79 10.97
CA TYR A 75 9.91 -4.84 10.19
C TYR A 75 10.71 -3.59 9.90
N ASN A 76 10.73 -3.20 8.62
CA ASN A 76 11.09 -1.86 8.18
C ASN A 76 9.85 -0.97 8.24
N LEU A 77 10.02 0.22 8.77
CA LEU A 77 8.94 1.19 8.89
C LEU A 77 9.21 2.37 7.96
N HIS A 78 8.18 2.75 7.19
CA HIS A 78 8.20 3.91 6.34
C HIS A 78 6.93 4.73 6.57
N MET A 79 6.99 6.01 6.25
CA MET A 79 5.86 6.93 6.33
C MET A 79 5.55 7.52 4.96
N ASP A 80 4.31 7.42 4.54
CA ASP A 80 3.77 8.27 3.49
C ASP A 80 3.43 9.64 4.11
N CYS A 81 4.31 10.61 3.90
CA CYS A 81 4.17 11.94 4.51
C CYS A 81 3.06 12.77 3.87
N VAL A 82 2.56 12.38 2.71
CA VAL A 82 1.52 13.12 1.96
C VAL A 82 0.12 12.70 2.37
N LEU A 83 -0.04 11.46 2.80
CA LEU A 83 -1.34 10.86 3.05
C LEU A 83 -2.13 11.50 4.21
N PRO A 84 -1.52 11.84 5.39
CA PRO A 84 -2.22 12.47 6.47
C PRO A 84 -2.71 13.87 6.07
N ASN A 85 -3.96 14.22 6.42
CA ASN A 85 -4.47 15.57 6.18
C ASN A 85 -3.69 16.61 7.00
N ASP A 86 -3.71 17.87 6.57
CA ASP A 86 -2.91 18.94 7.18
C ASP A 86 -3.23 19.11 8.67
N THR A 87 -4.51 19.13 9.05
CA THR A 87 -4.93 19.27 10.44
C THR A 87 -4.41 18.14 11.34
N LEU A 88 -4.47 16.89 10.86
CA LEU A 88 -3.96 15.74 11.62
C LEU A 88 -2.44 15.80 11.73
N PHE A 89 -1.77 16.19 10.66
CA PHE A 89 -0.33 16.27 10.60
C PHE A 89 0.21 17.38 11.51
N ASP A 90 -0.27 18.61 11.34
CA ASP A 90 0.22 19.78 12.06
C ASP A 90 0.00 19.68 13.58
N ASN A 91 -1.13 19.11 13.99
CA ASN A 91 -1.44 18.94 15.41
C ASN A 91 -0.62 17.84 16.10
N ASN A 92 -0.07 16.89 15.36
CA ASN A 92 0.54 15.70 15.97
C ASN A 92 2.01 15.48 15.59
N ILE A 93 2.57 16.25 14.68
CA ILE A 93 3.96 16.07 14.21
C ILE A 93 4.99 16.25 15.32
N ASP A 94 4.74 17.15 16.26
CA ASP A 94 5.64 17.42 17.40
C ASP A 94 5.72 16.22 18.34
N GLU A 95 4.59 15.64 18.67
CA GLU A 95 4.50 14.47 19.55
C GLU A 95 5.06 13.23 18.85
N LEU A 96 4.70 13.00 17.56
CA LEU A 96 5.25 11.91 16.77
C LEU A 96 6.78 11.97 16.72
N SER A 97 7.36 13.13 16.42
CA SER A 97 8.81 13.32 16.31
C SER A 97 9.52 13.06 17.63
N GLU A 98 8.91 13.44 18.76
CA GLU A 98 9.44 13.17 20.08
C GLU A 98 9.44 11.66 20.41
N LEU A 99 8.33 10.97 20.12
CA LEU A 99 8.23 9.52 20.34
C LEU A 99 9.20 8.73 19.48
N LEU A 100 9.37 9.10 18.21
CA LEU A 100 10.33 8.49 17.30
C LEU A 100 11.79 8.71 17.79
N SER A 101 12.11 9.93 18.23
CA SER A 101 13.43 10.25 18.79
C SER A 101 13.72 9.41 20.02
N LYS A 102 12.77 9.28 20.96
CA LYS A 102 12.90 8.44 22.17
C LYS A 102 13.07 6.96 21.83
N LYS A 103 12.34 6.46 20.80
CA LYS A 103 12.34 5.04 20.43
C LYS A 103 13.62 4.62 19.72
N PHE A 104 14.05 5.37 18.73
CA PHE A 104 15.20 5.02 17.89
C PHE A 104 16.53 5.58 18.40
N LYS A 105 16.52 6.69 19.13
CA LYS A 105 17.71 7.35 19.71
C LYS A 105 18.83 7.65 18.70
N ASN A 106 18.48 7.77 17.42
CA ASN A 106 19.43 8.01 16.33
C ASN A 106 19.39 9.46 15.85
N LYS A 107 18.32 10.20 16.14
CA LYS A 107 18.09 11.60 15.75
C LYS A 107 17.36 12.32 16.85
N SER A 108 17.55 13.66 16.91
CA SER A 108 16.78 14.51 17.81
C SER A 108 15.34 14.68 17.34
N LYS A 109 14.47 15.15 18.21
CA LYS A 109 13.08 15.50 17.89
C LYS A 109 13.01 16.49 16.72
N GLU A 110 13.84 17.52 16.78
CA GLU A 110 13.87 18.59 15.77
C GLU A 110 14.31 18.06 14.40
N SER A 111 15.29 17.13 14.38
CA SER A 111 15.75 16.48 13.16
C SER A 111 14.65 15.61 12.53
N TYR A 112 13.97 14.80 13.33
CA TYR A 112 12.82 14.03 12.83
C TYR A 112 11.72 14.93 12.27
N LYS A 113 11.34 15.98 13.03
CA LYS A 113 10.32 16.94 12.60
C LYS A 113 10.67 17.62 11.28
N SER A 114 11.88 18.17 11.17
CA SER A 114 12.32 18.88 9.96
C SER A 114 12.40 17.95 8.74
N GLU A 115 12.89 16.73 8.91
CA GLU A 115 12.97 15.76 7.84
C GLU A 115 11.60 15.30 7.35
N ILE A 116 10.65 15.03 8.26
CA ILE A 116 9.28 14.62 7.91
C ILE A 116 8.53 15.76 7.21
N ILE A 117 8.69 17.01 7.68
CA ILE A 117 8.10 18.18 7.01
C ILE A 117 8.69 18.35 5.61
N SER A 118 10.02 18.31 5.47
CA SER A 118 10.69 18.38 4.17
C SER A 118 10.28 17.26 3.24
N ALA A 119 10.14 16.04 3.76
CA ALA A 119 9.63 14.91 2.97
C ALA A 119 8.19 15.18 2.48
N ARG A 120 7.31 15.78 3.32
CA ARG A 120 5.95 16.16 2.93
C ARG A 120 5.95 17.21 1.82
N GLU A 121 6.74 18.27 1.96
CA GLU A 121 6.88 19.35 0.95
C GLU A 121 7.37 18.81 -0.41
N ASN A 122 8.24 17.82 -0.38
CA ASN A 122 8.76 17.14 -1.56
C ASN A 122 7.88 15.98 -2.07
N ASN A 123 6.64 15.85 -1.59
CA ASN A 123 5.72 14.75 -1.92
C ASN A 123 6.30 13.36 -1.64
N GLY A 124 7.12 13.22 -0.59
CA GLY A 124 7.75 11.97 -0.19
C GLY A 124 6.75 10.99 0.40
N ARG A 125 6.50 9.92 -0.33
CA ARG A 125 5.56 8.86 0.09
C ARG A 125 6.23 7.68 0.77
N TYR A 126 7.53 7.71 0.90
CA TYR A 126 8.31 6.58 1.40
C TYR A 126 9.48 7.05 2.27
N TYR A 127 9.16 7.84 3.30
CA TYR A 127 10.17 8.30 4.27
C TYR A 127 10.50 7.17 5.25
N LYS A 128 11.77 6.77 5.32
CA LYS A 128 12.23 5.70 6.22
C LYS A 128 12.26 6.18 7.67
N ILE A 129 11.53 5.47 8.53
CA ILE A 129 11.48 5.73 9.97
C ILE A 129 12.57 4.90 10.66
N GLY A 130 13.42 5.59 11.44
CA GLY A 130 14.48 4.92 12.18
C GLY A 130 15.65 4.43 11.32
N ASN A 131 16.60 3.77 11.97
CA ASN A 131 17.84 3.30 11.37
C ASN A 131 18.02 1.78 11.47
N ARG A 132 17.06 1.07 12.04
CA ARG A 132 17.10 -0.38 12.26
C ARG A 132 15.73 -1.01 12.02
N LEU A 133 15.74 -2.30 11.80
CA LEU A 133 14.54 -3.12 11.85
C LEU A 133 13.97 -3.14 13.27
N VAL A 134 12.65 -3.19 13.36
CA VAL A 134 11.93 -3.31 14.63
C VAL A 134 11.29 -4.69 14.77
N SER A 135 11.16 -5.14 16.01
CA SER A 135 10.44 -6.38 16.31
C SER A 135 8.93 -6.21 16.14
N HIS A 136 8.21 -7.32 16.15
CA HIS A 136 6.75 -7.29 16.07
C HIS A 136 6.11 -6.46 17.21
N HIS A 137 6.62 -6.61 18.42
CA HIS A 137 6.14 -5.85 19.58
C HIS A 137 6.40 -4.35 19.42
N GLU A 138 7.60 -3.96 18.99
CA GLU A 138 7.93 -2.55 18.73
C GLU A 138 7.10 -1.95 17.59
N MET A 139 6.83 -2.74 16.55
CA MET A 139 5.97 -2.32 15.43
C MET A 139 4.55 -2.04 15.91
N LEU A 140 3.98 -2.90 16.77
CA LEU A 140 2.66 -2.68 17.35
C LEU A 140 2.63 -1.41 18.22
N GLU A 141 3.65 -1.18 19.02
CA GLU A 141 3.78 0.03 19.84
C GLU A 141 3.81 1.29 18.94
N ILE A 142 4.64 1.29 17.89
CA ILE A 142 4.77 2.44 16.98
C ILE A 142 3.48 2.70 16.20
N LYS A 143 2.71 1.66 15.89
CA LYS A 143 1.42 1.77 15.23
C LYS A 143 0.40 2.58 16.04
N GLU A 144 0.54 2.60 17.37
CA GLU A 144 -0.34 3.39 18.26
C GLU A 144 0.10 4.85 18.40
N TYR A 145 1.24 5.25 17.81
CA TYR A 145 1.70 6.63 17.88
C TYR A 145 0.75 7.60 17.17
N PRO A 146 0.72 8.89 17.56
CA PRO A 146 -0.07 9.92 16.89
C PRO A 146 0.19 9.91 15.38
N ILE A 147 -0.82 10.22 14.59
CA ILE A 147 -0.88 10.06 13.14
C ILE A 147 -1.02 8.57 12.73
N PHE A 148 -0.13 7.67 13.17
CA PHE A 148 -0.12 6.26 12.75
C PHE A 148 -1.34 5.47 13.24
N ASN A 149 -1.88 5.82 14.40
CA ASN A 149 -3.09 5.21 14.98
C ASN A 149 -4.37 5.43 14.15
N LYS A 150 -4.33 6.26 13.13
CA LYS A 150 -5.45 6.45 12.19
C LYS A 150 -5.48 5.39 11.07
N GLY A 151 -4.57 4.41 11.14
CA GLY A 151 -4.49 3.31 10.20
C GLY A 151 -3.78 3.66 8.90
N ARG A 152 -3.53 2.63 8.08
CA ARG A 152 -2.72 2.76 6.86
C ARG A 152 -3.22 3.85 5.91
N ASN A 153 -4.53 3.95 5.72
CA ASN A 153 -5.14 4.85 4.71
C ASN A 153 -5.27 6.31 5.16
N LYS A 154 -4.99 6.63 6.42
CA LYS A 154 -5.07 8.01 6.97
C LYS A 154 -3.81 8.41 7.71
N GLY A 155 -3.14 7.46 8.36
CA GLY A 155 -1.92 7.70 9.15
C GLY A 155 -0.63 7.55 8.35
N GLY A 156 -0.69 6.90 7.19
CA GLY A 156 0.44 6.80 6.28
C GLY A 156 1.58 5.87 6.75
N LEU A 157 1.38 5.06 7.79
CA LEU A 157 2.40 4.10 8.21
C LEU A 157 2.45 2.91 7.23
N VAL A 158 3.60 2.71 6.59
CA VAL A 158 3.91 1.59 5.72
C VAL A 158 4.85 0.64 6.45
N ILE A 159 4.45 -0.62 6.55
CA ILE A 159 5.16 -1.66 7.29
C ILE A 159 5.59 -2.72 6.28
N GLU A 160 6.89 -2.98 6.21
CA GLU A 160 7.46 -4.03 5.36
C GLU A 160 8.11 -5.09 6.23
N GLN A 161 7.67 -6.32 6.05
CA GLN A 161 8.25 -7.46 6.75
C GLN A 161 9.52 -7.93 6.03
N GLU A 162 10.53 -8.21 6.83
CA GLU A 162 11.78 -8.80 6.40
C GLU A 162 12.16 -9.93 7.38
N ASP A 163 12.32 -11.15 6.88
CA ASP A 163 12.68 -12.27 7.74
C ASP A 163 14.19 -12.30 8.01
N ARG A 164 14.54 -12.20 9.28
CA ARG A 164 15.93 -12.23 9.72
C ARG A 164 16.27 -13.52 10.43
N ARG A 165 17.43 -14.09 10.08
CA ARG A 165 17.95 -15.27 10.74
C ARG A 165 18.60 -14.89 12.08
N LEU A 166 18.03 -15.38 13.17
CA LEU A 166 18.57 -15.21 14.52
C LEU A 166 19.29 -16.46 14.97
N TYR A 167 20.40 -16.26 15.67
CA TYR A 167 21.20 -17.29 16.32
C TYR A 167 21.23 -17.00 17.82
N PRO A 168 20.31 -17.57 18.63
CA PRO A 168 20.19 -17.24 20.05
C PRO A 168 21.44 -17.44 20.86
N TYR A 169 22.32 -18.35 20.42
CA TYR A 169 23.59 -18.65 21.05
C TYR A 169 24.82 -18.12 20.30
N GLU A 170 24.61 -17.09 19.49
CA GLU A 170 25.64 -16.34 18.76
C GLU A 170 26.69 -17.21 18.04
N SER A 171 27.83 -17.52 18.72
CA SER A 171 28.94 -18.25 18.13
C SER A 171 28.80 -19.77 18.18
N LEU A 172 27.86 -20.30 19.00
CA LEU A 172 27.71 -21.74 19.18
C LEU A 172 27.27 -22.40 17.87
N GLY A 173 28.09 -23.32 17.39
CA GLY A 173 27.79 -24.08 16.19
C GLY A 173 27.77 -23.30 14.89
N ARG A 174 28.23 -22.06 14.88
CA ARG A 174 28.12 -21.14 13.70
C ARG A 174 28.73 -21.73 12.43
N ARG A 175 29.81 -22.50 12.54
CA ARG A 175 30.45 -23.18 11.40
C ARG A 175 29.58 -24.31 10.85
N THR A 176 28.86 -25.02 11.73
CA THR A 176 27.98 -26.14 11.35
C THR A 176 26.62 -25.66 10.87
N LEU A 177 26.07 -24.63 11.51
CA LEU A 177 24.75 -24.05 11.17
C LEU A 177 24.79 -23.17 9.92
N GLY A 178 26.00 -22.72 9.55
CA GLY A 178 26.18 -21.77 8.47
C GLY A 178 25.73 -20.35 8.83
N TYR A 179 25.88 -19.44 7.89
CA TYR A 179 25.41 -18.05 7.98
C TYR A 179 24.77 -17.61 6.67
N VAL A 180 23.94 -16.63 6.76
CA VAL A 180 23.35 -15.98 5.58
C VAL A 180 24.16 -14.73 5.28
N LEU A 181 24.68 -14.65 4.08
CA LEU A 181 25.21 -13.39 3.54
C LEU A 181 24.01 -12.55 3.13
N ASN A 182 23.84 -11.39 3.74
CA ASN A 182 22.85 -10.39 3.34
C ASN A 182 23.50 -9.37 2.43
#